data_9f3ae816396e43ce4c30841b6cada0c6
#
_entry.id   9f3ae816396e43ce4c30841b6cada0c6
#
_cell.length_a   1.000
_cell.length_b   1.000
_cell.length_c   1.000
_cell.angle_alpha   90.00
_cell.angle_beta   90.00
_cell.angle_gamma   90.00
#
_symmetry.space_group_name_H-M   'P 1'
#
loop_
_entity.id
_entity.type
_entity.pdbx_description
1 polymer ?
#
loop_
_entity_poly.entity_id
_entity_poly.type
_entity_poly.pdbx_seq_one_letter_code
_entity_poly.pdbx_strand_id
1 'polypeptide(L)'
;MKKLIAALLALSLLGITPAAAHQPVILLNSDTTPSAGPLLVDGTVSFAIRAAFTKAGQKKAFRAALKEGDQLDVQYLIVDKRPENRLKNSKLP
;
A
#
# COMPACT_ATOMS: atom_id res chain seq x y z
N MET A 1 -43.52 10.09 11.04
CA MET A 1 -42.28 10.81 11.36
C MET A 1 -41.26 9.94 12.10
N LYS A 2 -41.65 9.19 13.14
CA LYS A 2 -40.67 8.30 13.86
C LYS A 2 -40.03 7.23 12.98
N LYS A 3 -40.76 6.66 12.03
CA LYS A 3 -40.24 5.65 11.09
C LYS A 3 -39.22 6.23 10.09
N LEU A 4 -39.38 7.48 9.68
CA LEU A 4 -38.46 8.16 8.77
C LEU A 4 -37.12 8.47 9.45
N ILE A 5 -37.13 8.86 10.71
CA ILE A 5 -35.91 9.15 11.48
C ILE A 5 -35.10 7.88 11.70
N ALA A 6 -35.76 6.75 12.01
CA ALA A 6 -35.11 5.46 12.18
C ALA A 6 -34.47 4.97 10.88
N ALA A 7 -35.13 5.17 9.72
CA ALA A 7 -34.57 4.79 8.42
C ALA A 7 -33.36 5.64 8.05
N LEU A 8 -33.37 6.94 8.33
CA LEU A 8 -32.24 7.83 8.11
C LEU A 8 -31.04 7.46 8.98
N LEU A 9 -31.25 7.12 10.22
CA LEU A 9 -30.19 6.65 11.12
C LEU A 9 -29.59 5.33 10.66
N ALA A 10 -30.39 4.38 10.23
CA ALA A 10 -29.93 3.10 9.69
C ALA A 10 -29.12 3.28 8.41
N LEU A 11 -29.53 4.17 7.54
CA LEU A 11 -28.79 4.50 6.32
C LEU A 11 -27.44 5.15 6.62
N SER A 12 -27.39 6.04 7.60
CA SER A 12 -26.14 6.67 8.05
C SER A 12 -25.15 5.65 8.59
N LEU A 13 -25.63 4.68 9.38
CA LEU A 13 -24.78 3.61 9.91
C LEU A 13 -24.29 2.67 8.82
N LEU A 14 -25.08 2.35 7.81
CA LEU A 14 -24.69 1.52 6.68
C LEU A 14 -23.73 2.24 5.73
N GLY A 15 -23.76 3.56 5.68
CA GLY A 15 -22.88 4.38 4.86
C GLY A 15 -21.51 4.63 5.47
N ILE A 16 -21.32 4.30 6.77
CA ILE A 16 -20.03 4.42 7.43
C ILE A 16 -19.25 3.12 7.25
N THR A 17 -18.73 2.89 6.05
CA THR A 17 -17.66 1.91 5.87
C THR A 17 -16.34 2.60 6.23
N PRO A 18 -15.49 2.01 7.08
CA PRO A 18 -14.16 2.55 7.28
C PRO A 18 -13.45 2.53 5.92
N ALA A 19 -13.21 3.72 5.37
CA ALA A 19 -12.40 3.83 4.18
C ALA A 19 -11.00 3.35 4.53
N ALA A 20 -10.55 2.26 3.91
CA ALA A 20 -9.15 1.90 3.99
C ALA A 20 -8.35 3.06 3.41
N ALA A 21 -7.49 3.71 4.21
CA ALA A 21 -6.68 4.85 3.77
C ALA A 21 -5.74 4.45 2.62
N HIS A 22 -5.35 3.15 2.56
CA HIS A 22 -4.45 2.61 1.55
C HIS A 22 -4.89 1.21 1.15
N GLN A 23 -4.68 0.86 -0.10
CA GLN A 23 -4.84 -0.51 -0.54
C GLN A 23 -3.56 -1.30 -0.26
N PRO A 24 -3.63 -2.41 0.48
CA PRO A 24 -2.43 -3.19 0.79
C PRO A 24 -1.95 -3.98 -0.41
N VAL A 25 -0.65 -3.96 -0.64
CA VAL A 25 0.05 -4.78 -1.63
C VAL A 25 1.24 -5.42 -0.95
N ILE A 26 1.38 -6.72 -1.06
CA ILE A 26 2.51 -7.46 -0.48
C ILE A 26 3.43 -7.89 -1.62
N LEU A 27 4.68 -7.44 -1.57
CA LEU A 27 5.70 -7.87 -2.52
C LEU A 27 6.28 -9.21 -2.07
N LEU A 28 6.35 -10.15 -3.00
CA LEU A 28 6.85 -11.49 -2.76
C LEU A 28 8.36 -11.56 -3.02
N ASN A 29 8.99 -12.65 -2.59
CA ASN A 29 10.41 -12.86 -2.86
C ASN A 29 10.73 -12.99 -4.35
N SER A 30 9.74 -13.38 -5.16
CA SER A 30 9.87 -13.46 -6.61
C SER A 30 9.75 -12.11 -7.32
N ASP A 31 9.31 -11.07 -6.63
CA ASP A 31 9.10 -9.73 -7.20
C ASP A 31 10.42 -8.95 -7.22
N THR A 32 11.43 -9.48 -7.89
CA THR A 32 12.80 -8.94 -7.86
C THR A 32 13.09 -7.92 -8.94
N THR A 33 12.26 -7.86 -9.98
CA THR A 33 12.39 -6.91 -11.09
C THR A 33 11.05 -6.25 -11.36
N PRO A 34 11.02 -5.08 -12.02
CA PRO A 34 9.74 -4.45 -12.36
C PRO A 34 8.82 -5.34 -13.19
N SER A 35 9.37 -6.13 -14.11
CA SER A 35 8.56 -7.04 -14.93
C SER A 35 8.04 -8.24 -14.18
N ALA A 36 8.76 -8.70 -13.15
CA ALA A 36 8.32 -9.81 -12.29
C ALA A 36 7.39 -9.37 -11.16
N GLY A 37 7.45 -8.09 -10.79
CA GLY A 37 6.61 -7.53 -9.74
C GLY A 37 5.19 -7.20 -10.22
N PRO A 38 4.30 -6.88 -9.30
CA PRO A 38 2.92 -6.54 -9.64
C PRO A 38 2.83 -5.22 -10.39
N LEU A 39 1.79 -5.10 -11.22
CA LEU A 39 1.41 -3.84 -11.84
C LEU A 39 0.22 -3.26 -11.09
N LEU A 40 0.40 -2.07 -10.52
CA LEU A 40 -0.67 -1.28 -9.95
C LEU A 40 -1.37 -0.54 -11.08
N VAL A 41 -2.50 -1.08 -11.54
CA VAL A 41 -3.15 -0.62 -12.78
C VAL A 41 -3.71 0.79 -12.69
N ASP A 42 -3.98 1.27 -11.48
CA ASP A 42 -4.36 2.67 -11.23
C ASP A 42 -3.41 3.26 -10.20
N GLY A 43 -2.37 3.92 -10.69
CA GLY A 43 -1.35 4.54 -9.83
C GLY A 43 -1.84 5.76 -9.06
N THR A 44 -3.06 6.27 -9.34
CA THR A 44 -3.64 7.38 -8.58
C THR A 44 -4.25 6.94 -7.25
N VAL A 45 -4.47 5.64 -7.08
CA VAL A 45 -4.94 5.07 -5.80
C VAL A 45 -3.79 5.08 -4.80
N SER A 46 -4.11 5.32 -3.54
CA SER A 46 -3.12 5.23 -2.46
C SER A 46 -2.88 3.77 -2.08
N PHE A 47 -1.63 3.34 -2.15
CA PHE A 47 -1.22 1.98 -1.83
C PHE A 47 -0.30 1.96 -0.62
N ALA A 48 -0.47 0.94 0.23
CA ALA A 48 0.51 0.57 1.26
C ALA A 48 1.25 -0.67 0.77
N ILE A 49 2.43 -0.48 0.25
CA ILE A 49 3.24 -1.57 -0.30
C ILE A 49 4.12 -2.11 0.82
N ARG A 50 3.97 -3.39 1.10
CA ARG A 50 4.71 -4.08 2.16
C ARG A 50 5.69 -5.06 1.54
N ALA A 51 6.90 -5.05 2.06
CA ALA A 51 7.95 -5.97 1.65
C ALA A 51 8.79 -6.35 2.85
N ALA A 52 9.17 -7.60 2.94
CA ALA A 52 10.11 -8.08 3.94
C ALA A 52 11.46 -8.35 3.27
N PHE A 53 12.50 -7.80 3.86
CA PHE A 53 13.87 -8.01 3.41
C PHE A 53 14.61 -8.81 4.47
N THR A 54 15.20 -9.92 4.08
CA THR A 54 15.88 -10.86 5.00
C THR A 54 17.38 -10.76 4.95
N LYS A 55 17.93 -10.07 3.95
CA LYS A 55 19.37 -9.85 3.79
C LYS A 55 19.65 -8.56 3.05
N ALA A 56 20.82 -7.98 3.32
CA ALA A 56 21.27 -6.77 2.66
C ALA A 56 21.41 -6.98 1.15
N GLY A 57 21.07 -5.95 0.38
CA GLY A 57 21.15 -6.00 -1.08
C GLY A 57 19.97 -6.68 -1.76
N GLN A 58 19.04 -7.26 -1.00
CA GLN A 58 17.82 -7.83 -1.57
C GLN A 58 16.97 -6.75 -2.21
N LYS A 59 16.43 -7.03 -3.39
CA LYS A 59 15.62 -6.09 -4.16
C LYS A 59 14.21 -6.63 -4.33
N LYS A 60 13.25 -5.73 -4.27
CA LYS A 60 11.86 -6.00 -4.62
C LYS A 60 11.33 -4.83 -5.46
N ALA A 61 10.48 -5.12 -6.41
CA ALA A 61 10.05 -4.15 -7.39
C ALA A 61 8.57 -4.28 -7.72
N PHE A 62 8.00 -3.20 -8.18
CA PHE A 62 6.62 -3.12 -8.69
C PHE A 62 6.55 -2.07 -9.76
N ARG A 63 5.44 -2.03 -10.48
CA ARG A 63 5.14 -1.01 -11.47
C ARG A 63 3.84 -0.31 -11.09
N ALA A 64 3.73 0.97 -11.40
CA ALA A 64 2.50 1.74 -11.23
C ALA A 64 2.15 2.41 -12.55
N ALA A 65 0.90 2.25 -12.98
CA ALA A 65 0.39 2.92 -14.16
C ALA A 65 0.02 4.36 -13.82
N LEU A 66 0.68 5.31 -14.43
CA LEU A 66 0.48 6.73 -14.25
C LEU A 66 0.23 7.39 -15.60
N LYS A 67 -0.48 8.51 -15.59
CA LYS A 67 -0.69 9.34 -16.76
C LYS A 67 0.17 10.59 -16.67
N GLU A 68 0.44 11.20 -17.80
CA GLU A 68 1.13 12.49 -17.83
C GLU A 68 0.40 13.50 -16.94
N GLY A 69 1.14 14.20 -16.09
CA GLY A 69 0.59 15.16 -15.13
C GLY A 69 0.25 14.58 -13.76
N ASP A 70 0.23 13.26 -13.61
CA ASP A 70 0.03 12.64 -12.30
C ASP A 70 1.24 12.92 -11.40
N GLN A 71 0.97 13.19 -10.14
CA GLN A 71 2.00 13.37 -9.13
C GLN A 71 2.25 12.07 -8.40
N LEU A 72 3.51 11.66 -8.34
CA LEU A 72 3.92 10.48 -7.58
C LEU A 72 4.50 10.89 -6.23
N ASP A 73 3.87 10.43 -5.17
CA ASP A 73 4.36 10.57 -3.80
C ASP A 73 4.77 9.21 -3.26
N VAL A 74 6.03 9.08 -2.87
CA VAL A 74 6.54 7.84 -2.29
C VAL A 74 7.09 8.14 -0.91
N GLN A 75 6.56 7.45 0.10
CA GLN A 75 7.07 7.50 1.46
C GLN A 75 7.65 6.15 1.83
N TYR A 76 8.75 6.18 2.53
CA TYR A 76 9.50 4.99 2.90
C TYR A 76 9.54 4.86 4.42
N LEU A 77 9.12 3.70 4.92
CA LEU A 77 9.09 3.41 6.34
C LEU A 77 9.72 2.05 6.60
N ILE A 78 10.70 2.02 7.48
CA ILE A 78 11.27 0.76 7.96
C ILE A 78 10.59 0.45 9.30
N VAL A 79 9.90 -0.68 9.35
CA VAL A 79 9.30 -1.17 10.59
C VAL A 79 10.40 -1.65 11.52
N ASP A 80 10.35 -1.25 12.80
CA ASP A 80 11.36 -1.61 13.79
C ASP A 80 11.18 -3.06 14.26
N LYS A 81 11.42 -4.00 13.34
CA LYS A 81 11.38 -5.44 13.56
C LYS A 81 12.63 -6.07 12.97
N ARG A 82 13.01 -7.22 13.50
CA ARG A 82 14.02 -8.08 12.85
C ARG A 82 13.38 -8.81 11.67
N PRO A 83 14.10 -9.01 10.55
CA PRO A 83 15.50 -8.60 10.31
C PRO A 83 15.65 -7.15 9.81
N GLU A 84 14.58 -6.46 9.46
CA GLU A 84 14.63 -5.17 8.77
C GLU A 84 15.35 -4.10 9.59
N ASN A 85 15.16 -4.05 10.90
CA ASN A 85 15.81 -3.05 11.75
C ASN A 85 17.34 -3.22 11.81
N ARG A 86 17.84 -4.41 11.50
CA ARG A 86 19.29 -4.66 11.37
C ARG A 86 19.84 -4.20 10.03
N LEU A 87 18.97 -4.06 9.02
CA LEU A 87 19.34 -3.68 7.67
C LEU A 87 19.24 -2.19 7.41
N LYS A 88 18.69 -1.40 8.34
CA LYS A 88 18.41 0.01 8.11
C LYS A 88 19.66 0.87 7.92
N ASN A 89 20.83 0.42 8.31
CA ASN A 89 22.11 1.06 8.04
C ASN A 89 22.78 0.52 6.77
N SER A 90 22.16 -0.45 6.10
CA SER A 90 22.61 -0.99 4.84
C SER A 90 21.98 -0.23 3.69
N LYS A 91 22.53 -0.38 2.48
CA LYS A 91 21.90 0.15 1.28
C LYS A 91 20.61 -0.61 1.02
N LEU A 92 19.49 0.02 1.31
CA LEU A 92 18.18 -0.48 0.93
C LEU A 92 17.88 -0.11 -0.51
N PRO A 93 17.10 -0.94 -1.20
CA PRO A 93 16.71 -0.64 -2.57
C PRO A 93 15.84 0.59 -2.69
#